data_6ece4838578048156befb7081a3de6ec
#
_entry.id   6ece4838578048156befb7081a3de6ec
#
_cell.length_a   1.000
_cell.length_b   1.000
_cell.length_c   1.000
_cell.angle_alpha   90.00
_cell.angle_beta   90.00
_cell.angle_gamma   90.00
#
_symmetry.space_group_name_H-M   'P 1'
#
loop_
_entity.id
_entity.type
_entity.pdbx_description
1 polymer ?
#
loop_
_entity_poly.entity_id
_entity_poly.type
_entity_poly.pdbx_seq_one_letter_code
_entity_poly.pdbx_strand_id
1 'polypeptide(L)'
;MKKYKETAGADDQTPSRAQYFSWMNNTNEGSTEAQTLTNLAFFRWMRERFGMRLDIYAWDAGNMDGADRLYAAQRKETFARQYPRGWKPIADAAEELGCRLGAWCGPDGYGDDPEVENARQELFVSLCRELHFAQFKLDGVCGGLREE
;
A
#
# COMPACT_ATOMS: atom_id res chain seq x y z
N MET A 1 -19.82 -16.73 8.16
CA MET A 1 -20.06 -15.81 7.04
C MET A 1 -20.94 -14.61 7.41
N LYS A 2 -22.03 -14.76 8.18
CA LYS A 2 -22.88 -13.62 8.59
C LYS A 2 -22.13 -12.65 9.53
N LYS A 3 -21.41 -13.19 10.51
CA LYS A 3 -20.62 -12.40 11.47
C LYS A 3 -19.52 -11.59 10.79
N TYR A 4 -18.90 -12.12 9.73
CA TYR A 4 -17.86 -11.45 8.97
C TYR A 4 -18.38 -10.23 8.16
N LYS A 5 -19.59 -10.33 7.61
CA LYS A 5 -20.23 -9.20 6.92
C LYS A 5 -20.61 -8.06 7.87
N GLU A 6 -20.99 -8.38 9.10
CA GLU A 6 -21.35 -7.39 10.12
C GLU A 6 -20.14 -6.62 10.67
N THR A 7 -18.95 -7.26 10.67
CA THR A 7 -17.70 -6.65 11.13
C THR A 7 -16.91 -5.94 10.04
N ALA A 8 -17.20 -6.21 8.76
CA ALA A 8 -16.45 -5.63 7.64
C ALA A 8 -16.75 -4.14 7.39
N GLY A 9 -17.75 -3.57 8.02
CA GLY A 9 -18.08 -2.15 7.90
C GLY A 9 -18.47 -1.67 6.50
N ALA A 10 -18.66 -2.59 5.55
CA ALA A 10 -19.07 -2.29 4.19
C ALA A 10 -20.56 -2.50 4.03
N ASP A 11 -21.26 -1.51 3.50
CA ASP A 11 -22.66 -1.53 3.19
C ASP A 11 -22.94 -0.93 1.80
N ASP A 12 -24.19 -0.77 1.44
CA ASP A 12 -24.59 -0.22 0.16
C ASP A 12 -24.20 1.27 -0.01
N GLN A 13 -23.83 1.93 1.08
CA GLN A 13 -23.36 3.31 1.09
C GLN A 13 -21.85 3.42 1.04
N THR A 14 -21.13 2.30 1.14
CA THR A 14 -19.67 2.29 1.07
C THR A 14 -19.21 2.74 -0.32
N PRO A 15 -18.46 3.85 -0.44
CA PRO A 15 -18.08 4.40 -1.73
C PRO A 15 -17.22 3.43 -2.52
N SER A 16 -17.55 3.23 -3.79
CA SER A 16 -16.64 2.60 -4.74
C SER A 16 -15.48 3.54 -5.03
N ARG A 17 -14.24 3.05 -4.96
CA ARG A 17 -13.03 3.84 -5.19
C ARG A 17 -12.26 3.29 -6.36
N ALA A 18 -11.86 4.16 -7.27
CA ALA A 18 -10.98 3.80 -8.36
C ALA A 18 -9.57 3.59 -7.84
N GLN A 19 -9.03 2.40 -8.05
CA GLN A 19 -7.67 2.10 -7.62
C GLN A 19 -6.83 1.51 -8.75
N TYR A 20 -5.57 1.88 -8.78
CA TYR A 20 -4.53 1.22 -9.54
C TYR A 20 -3.73 0.32 -8.60
N PHE A 21 -3.45 -0.88 -9.06
CA PHE A 21 -2.66 -1.85 -8.33
C PHE A 21 -1.52 -2.36 -9.21
N SER A 22 -0.29 -2.18 -8.77
CA SER A 22 0.90 -2.36 -9.64
C SER A 22 1.12 -3.79 -10.16
N TRP A 23 0.55 -4.78 -9.50
CA TRP A 23 0.63 -6.18 -9.94
C TRP A 23 0.14 -6.40 -11.37
N MET A 24 -0.86 -5.63 -11.77
CA MET A 24 -1.45 -5.71 -13.11
C MET A 24 -0.44 -5.41 -14.23
N ASN A 25 0.62 -4.67 -13.93
CA ASN A 25 1.64 -4.26 -14.91
C ASN A 25 2.92 -5.09 -14.83
N ASN A 26 2.87 -6.26 -14.20
CA ASN A 26 4.05 -7.12 -14.01
C ASN A 26 5.24 -6.37 -13.37
N THR A 27 4.96 -5.48 -12.46
CA THR A 27 5.95 -4.65 -11.77
C THR A 27 6.35 -5.21 -10.42
N ASN A 28 6.12 -6.52 -10.20
CA ASN A 28 6.54 -7.21 -8.99
C ASN A 28 8.03 -7.06 -8.69
N GLU A 29 8.82 -6.82 -9.73
CA GLU A 29 10.27 -6.79 -9.61
C GLU A 29 10.85 -5.39 -9.47
N GLY A 30 10.05 -4.40 -9.31
CA GLY A 30 10.69 -3.13 -9.20
C GLY A 30 9.88 -1.90 -9.51
N SER A 31 8.82 -1.73 -8.79
CA SER A 31 8.34 -0.37 -8.66
C SER A 31 9.48 0.46 -8.09
N THR A 32 10.03 1.27 -8.92
CA THR A 32 11.02 2.27 -8.50
C THR A 32 10.34 3.60 -8.32
N GLU A 33 10.98 4.50 -7.62
CA GLU A 33 10.54 5.89 -7.49
C GLU A 33 10.26 6.51 -8.87
N ALA A 34 11.16 6.33 -9.82
CA ALA A 34 11.02 6.88 -11.17
C ALA A 34 9.81 6.31 -11.91
N GLN A 35 9.59 5.01 -11.85
CA GLN A 35 8.40 4.38 -12.46
C GLN A 35 7.11 4.86 -11.80
N THR A 36 7.10 4.92 -10.48
CA THR A 36 5.92 5.38 -9.73
C THR A 36 5.56 6.80 -10.08
N LEU A 37 6.54 7.71 -10.12
CA LEU A 37 6.33 9.10 -10.54
C LEU A 37 5.84 9.19 -11.99
N THR A 38 6.37 8.37 -12.89
CA THR A 38 5.89 8.29 -14.29
C THR A 38 4.43 7.85 -14.35
N ASN A 39 4.06 6.83 -13.57
CA ASN A 39 2.67 6.36 -13.51
C ASN A 39 1.73 7.42 -12.92
N LEU A 40 2.14 8.11 -11.87
CA LEU A 40 1.34 9.21 -11.28
C LEU A 40 1.18 10.37 -12.28
N ALA A 41 2.22 10.70 -13.04
CA ALA A 41 2.14 11.68 -14.12
C ALA A 41 1.17 11.24 -15.23
N PHE A 42 1.16 9.96 -15.59
CA PHE A 42 0.19 9.40 -16.53
C PHE A 42 -1.26 9.54 -15.99
N PHE A 43 -1.52 9.23 -14.74
CA PHE A 43 -2.85 9.42 -14.15
C PHE A 43 -3.25 10.89 -14.04
N ARG A 44 -2.29 11.79 -13.82
CA ARG A 44 -2.53 13.24 -13.91
C ARG A 44 -2.98 13.65 -15.31
N TRP A 45 -2.29 13.20 -16.34
CA TRP A 45 -2.67 13.43 -17.73
C TRP A 45 -4.07 12.86 -18.04
N MET A 46 -4.39 11.66 -17.56
CA MET A 46 -5.72 11.06 -17.70
C MET A 46 -6.81 11.89 -17.03
N ARG A 47 -6.53 12.43 -15.85
CA ARG A 47 -7.45 13.33 -15.16
C ARG A 47 -7.69 14.62 -15.96
N GLU A 48 -6.63 15.24 -16.43
CA GLU A 48 -6.70 16.51 -17.15
C GLU A 48 -7.37 16.36 -18.52
N ARG A 49 -7.10 15.26 -19.20
CA ARG A 49 -7.57 15.05 -20.58
C ARG A 49 -8.96 14.43 -20.65
N PHE A 50 -9.30 13.55 -19.72
CA PHE A 50 -10.51 12.73 -19.77
C PHE A 50 -11.38 12.82 -18.53
N GLY A 51 -11.01 13.60 -17.53
CA GLY A 51 -11.74 13.69 -16.27
C GLY A 51 -11.68 12.41 -15.41
N MET A 52 -10.76 11.50 -15.71
CA MET A 52 -10.59 10.27 -14.93
C MET A 52 -10.03 10.58 -13.54
N ARG A 53 -10.60 9.94 -12.55
CA ARG A 53 -10.15 10.05 -11.17
C ARG A 53 -9.50 8.74 -10.72
N LEU A 54 -8.36 8.87 -10.08
CA LEU A 54 -7.73 7.81 -9.32
C LEU A 54 -7.82 8.14 -7.83
N ASP A 55 -8.42 7.27 -7.05
CA ASP A 55 -8.55 7.47 -5.60
C ASP A 55 -7.39 6.87 -4.83
N ILE A 56 -6.86 5.72 -5.28
CA ILE A 56 -5.77 5.01 -4.62
C ILE A 56 -4.76 4.49 -5.65
N TYR A 57 -3.49 4.80 -5.42
CA TYR A 57 -2.35 4.16 -6.07
C TYR A 57 -1.71 3.17 -5.11
N ALA A 58 -1.78 1.88 -5.41
CA ALA A 58 -1.29 0.83 -4.54
C ALA A 58 -0.18 0.00 -5.21
N TRP A 59 0.84 -0.32 -4.43
CA TRP A 59 1.88 -1.27 -4.82
C TRP A 59 1.51 -2.68 -4.42
N ASP A 60 1.95 -3.64 -5.24
CA ASP A 60 1.96 -5.06 -4.88
C ASP A 60 3.26 -5.45 -4.15
N ALA A 61 3.42 -6.74 -3.89
CA ALA A 61 4.61 -7.31 -3.28
C ALA A 61 5.93 -6.82 -3.92
N GLY A 62 7.02 -6.88 -3.18
CA GLY A 62 8.36 -6.51 -3.66
C GLY A 62 8.81 -5.09 -3.30
N ASN A 63 7.95 -4.25 -2.74
CA ASN A 63 8.31 -2.90 -2.34
C ASN A 63 8.48 -2.74 -0.84
N MET A 64 7.60 -3.38 -0.07
CA MET A 64 7.58 -3.27 1.39
C MET A 64 7.86 -4.60 2.07
N ASP A 65 7.84 -5.69 1.35
CA ASP A 65 8.16 -7.02 1.83
C ASP A 65 9.66 -7.27 1.70
N GLY A 66 10.28 -7.66 2.78
CA GLY A 66 11.69 -8.01 2.82
C GLY A 66 11.93 -9.50 2.75
N ALA A 67 13.16 -9.92 2.37
CA ALA A 67 13.56 -11.32 2.39
C ALA A 67 13.69 -11.88 3.82
N ASP A 68 13.69 -11.04 4.84
CA ASP A 68 13.64 -11.39 6.27
C ASP A 68 12.22 -11.35 6.82
N ARG A 69 11.23 -11.26 5.94
CA ARG A 69 9.80 -11.20 6.28
C ARG A 69 9.38 -9.96 7.07
N LEU A 70 10.27 -9.01 7.21
CA LEU A 70 9.94 -7.69 7.73
C LEU A 70 9.54 -6.78 6.58
N TYR A 71 8.60 -5.87 6.82
CA TYR A 71 8.20 -4.92 5.81
C TYR A 71 9.38 -4.08 5.36
N ALA A 72 9.66 -4.20 4.10
CA ALA A 72 10.88 -3.73 3.50
C ALA A 72 10.99 -2.21 3.40
N ALA A 73 9.93 -1.47 3.69
CA ALA A 73 10.06 -0.03 3.86
C ALA A 73 11.16 0.34 4.86
N GLN A 74 11.49 -0.59 5.74
CA GLN A 74 12.59 -0.46 6.69
C GLN A 74 13.87 -1.19 6.27
N ARG A 75 13.84 -1.95 5.17
CA ARG A 75 15.03 -2.57 4.64
C ARG A 75 15.81 -1.58 3.82
N LYS A 76 16.85 -1.10 4.42
CA LYS A 76 17.70 -0.04 3.88
C LYS A 76 18.18 -0.29 2.47
N GLU A 77 18.52 -1.53 2.10
CA GLU A 77 19.15 -1.80 0.82
C GLU A 77 18.18 -1.80 -0.36
N THR A 78 17.12 -2.59 -0.31
CA THR A 78 16.17 -2.67 -1.43
C THR A 78 15.34 -1.40 -1.55
N PHE A 79 14.81 -0.93 -0.44
CA PHE A 79 14.03 0.31 -0.42
C PHE A 79 14.87 1.52 -0.84
N ALA A 80 16.06 1.71 -0.26
CA ALA A 80 16.93 2.83 -0.60
C ALA A 80 17.38 2.81 -2.07
N ARG A 81 17.54 1.64 -2.66
CA ARG A 81 17.84 1.51 -4.09
C ARG A 81 16.66 1.85 -4.98
N GLN A 82 15.47 1.39 -4.62
CA GLN A 82 14.25 1.61 -5.40
C GLN A 82 13.69 3.01 -5.21
N TYR A 83 13.79 3.57 -4.00
CA TYR A 83 13.26 4.86 -3.59
C TYR A 83 14.35 5.70 -2.92
N PRO A 84 15.32 6.19 -3.67
CA PRO A 84 16.51 6.88 -3.12
C PRO A 84 16.17 8.14 -2.34
N ARG A 85 15.01 8.76 -2.60
CA ARG A 85 14.50 9.93 -1.86
C ARG A 85 13.40 9.57 -0.86
N GLY A 86 13.18 8.26 -0.61
CA GLY A 86 12.11 7.77 0.25
C GLY A 86 10.71 7.95 -0.35
N TRP A 87 9.70 7.90 0.50
CA TRP A 87 8.31 8.01 0.08
C TRP A 87 7.84 9.43 -0.25
N LYS A 88 8.54 10.44 0.28
CA LYS A 88 8.04 11.82 0.23
C LYS A 88 7.76 12.32 -1.20
N PRO A 89 8.61 12.17 -2.21
CA PRO A 89 8.33 12.66 -3.55
C PRO A 89 7.07 12.02 -4.17
N ILE A 90 6.81 10.78 -3.79
CA ILE A 90 5.65 10.04 -4.27
C ILE A 90 4.39 10.49 -3.54
N ALA A 91 4.47 10.67 -2.22
CA ALA A 91 3.37 11.18 -1.42
C ALA A 91 2.95 12.58 -1.91
N ASP A 92 3.91 13.46 -2.16
CA ASP A 92 3.66 14.81 -2.69
C ASP A 92 2.96 14.73 -4.07
N ALA A 93 3.46 13.88 -4.98
CA ALA A 93 2.86 13.72 -6.31
C ALA A 93 1.45 13.08 -6.26
N ALA A 94 1.21 12.17 -5.33
CA ALA A 94 -0.09 11.57 -5.11
C ALA A 94 -1.08 12.60 -4.52
N GLU A 95 -0.64 13.42 -3.58
CA GLU A 95 -1.44 14.49 -2.99
C GLU A 95 -1.86 15.53 -4.05
N GLU A 96 -0.94 15.96 -4.91
CA GLU A 96 -1.26 16.85 -6.04
C GLU A 96 -2.29 16.24 -7.01
N LEU A 97 -2.24 14.92 -7.17
CA LEU A 97 -3.23 14.19 -7.97
C LEU A 97 -4.56 14.04 -7.23
N GLY A 98 -4.63 14.29 -5.93
CA GLY A 98 -5.79 13.99 -5.10
C GLY A 98 -5.98 12.49 -4.85
N CYS A 99 -4.89 11.73 -4.95
CA CYS A 99 -4.82 10.30 -4.82
C CYS A 99 -4.18 9.93 -3.48
N ARG A 100 -4.61 8.83 -2.88
CA ARG A 100 -3.98 8.23 -1.70
C ARG A 100 -3.09 7.06 -2.10
N LEU A 101 -2.23 6.64 -1.18
CA LEU A 101 -1.34 5.52 -1.38
C LEU A 101 -1.89 4.25 -0.75
N GLY A 102 -1.45 3.10 -1.26
CA GLY A 102 -1.73 1.80 -0.71
C GLY A 102 -0.57 0.84 -0.88
N ALA A 103 -0.52 -0.21 -0.08
CA ALA A 103 0.55 -1.20 -0.14
C ALA A 103 0.05 -2.63 0.03
N TRP A 104 0.81 -3.54 -0.54
CA TRP A 104 0.69 -4.96 -0.26
C TRP A 104 1.40 -5.29 1.05
N CYS A 105 0.80 -6.20 1.81
CA CYS A 105 1.31 -6.65 3.09
C CYS A 105 1.19 -8.17 3.20
N GLY A 106 2.30 -8.85 3.44
CA GLY A 106 2.29 -10.27 3.83
C GLY A 106 1.87 -10.45 5.29
N PRO A 107 1.54 -11.68 5.69
CA PRO A 107 1.12 -12.01 7.05
C PRO A 107 2.29 -12.14 8.02
N ASP A 108 3.51 -12.13 7.53
CA ASP A 108 4.70 -12.40 8.33
C ASP A 108 4.91 -11.37 9.45
N GLY A 109 5.26 -11.85 10.63
CA GLY A 109 5.56 -11.04 11.80
C GLY A 109 4.34 -10.69 12.67
N TYR A 110 3.15 -11.23 12.35
CA TYR A 110 2.00 -11.14 13.25
C TYR A 110 1.89 -12.42 14.09
N GLY A 111 1.87 -12.25 15.40
CA GLY A 111 1.68 -13.35 16.36
C GLY A 111 2.92 -14.19 16.68
N ASP A 112 4.07 -13.89 16.09
CA ASP A 112 5.31 -14.61 16.37
C ASP A 112 6.10 -13.98 17.51
N ASP A 113 6.17 -12.65 17.53
CA ASP A 113 6.90 -11.86 18.51
C ASP A 113 6.17 -10.53 18.75
N PRO A 114 5.79 -10.21 19.99
CA PRO A 114 5.05 -8.98 20.30
C PRO A 114 5.82 -7.70 19.95
N GLU A 115 7.15 -7.68 20.02
CA GLU A 115 7.93 -6.49 19.66
C GLU A 115 7.89 -6.26 18.14
N VAL A 116 8.00 -7.34 17.36
CA VAL A 116 7.91 -7.30 15.90
C VAL A 116 6.51 -6.90 15.47
N GLU A 117 5.48 -7.45 16.10
CA GLU A 117 4.09 -7.09 15.82
C GLU A 117 3.81 -5.62 16.13
N ASN A 118 4.23 -5.12 17.27
CA ASN A 118 4.09 -3.70 17.63
C ASN A 118 4.82 -2.78 16.64
N ALA A 119 6.07 -3.11 16.29
CA ALA A 119 6.82 -2.31 15.31
C ALA A 119 6.13 -2.26 13.95
N ARG A 120 5.47 -3.33 13.55
CA ARG A 120 4.71 -3.43 12.32
C ARG A 120 3.42 -2.60 12.36
N GLN A 121 2.69 -2.65 13.46
CA GLN A 121 1.51 -1.82 13.67
C GLN A 121 1.88 -0.32 13.67
N GLU A 122 2.96 0.04 14.36
CA GLU A 122 3.47 1.42 14.35
C GLU A 122 3.85 1.88 12.95
N LEU A 123 4.48 1.02 12.14
CA LEU A 123 4.78 1.33 10.74
C LEU A 123 3.50 1.66 9.96
N PHE A 124 2.47 0.82 10.03
CA PHE A 124 1.22 1.09 9.32
C PHE A 124 0.55 2.38 9.77
N VAL A 125 0.54 2.61 11.08
CA VAL A 125 -0.01 3.85 11.65
C VAL A 125 0.77 5.07 11.15
N SER A 126 2.10 5.00 11.10
CA SER A 126 2.94 6.09 10.59
C SER A 126 2.70 6.34 9.09
N LEU A 127 2.61 5.29 8.28
CA LEU A 127 2.28 5.41 6.86
C LEU A 127 0.93 6.10 6.63
N CYS A 128 -0.07 5.75 7.44
CA CYS A 128 -1.38 6.42 7.37
C CYS A 128 -1.31 7.89 7.78
N ARG A 129 -0.60 8.20 8.86
CA ARG A 129 -0.54 9.56 9.43
C ARG A 129 0.34 10.51 8.65
N GLU A 130 1.50 10.03 8.22
CA GLU A 130 2.55 10.86 7.63
C GLU A 130 2.49 10.92 6.11
N LEU A 131 2.03 9.83 5.47
CA LEU A 131 2.07 9.67 4.02
C LEU A 131 0.69 9.40 3.41
N HIS A 132 -0.37 9.50 4.23
CA HIS A 132 -1.76 9.36 3.79
C HIS A 132 -2.09 8.02 3.10
N PHE A 133 -1.44 6.92 3.53
CA PHE A 133 -1.84 5.59 3.08
C PHE A 133 -3.27 5.31 3.52
N ALA A 134 -4.07 4.74 2.61
CA ALA A 134 -5.49 4.49 2.81
C ALA A 134 -5.90 3.04 2.57
N GLN A 135 -4.97 2.21 2.12
CA GLN A 135 -5.23 0.81 1.83
C GLN A 135 -4.01 -0.06 2.13
N PHE A 136 -4.29 -1.20 2.75
CA PHE A 136 -3.33 -2.29 2.86
C PHE A 136 -3.99 -3.57 2.34
N LYS A 137 -3.38 -4.19 1.33
CA LYS A 137 -3.78 -5.51 0.85
C LYS A 137 -3.06 -6.54 1.68
N LEU A 138 -3.78 -7.25 2.53
CA LEU A 138 -3.28 -8.41 3.25
C LEU A 138 -3.43 -9.64 2.36
N ASP A 139 -2.33 -10.28 2.04
CA ASP A 139 -2.28 -11.43 1.13
C ASP A 139 -1.45 -12.56 1.74
N GLY A 140 -1.70 -13.79 1.30
CA GLY A 140 -1.03 -14.97 1.84
C GLY A 140 -1.45 -15.34 3.27
N VAL A 141 -2.54 -14.77 3.76
CA VAL A 141 -3.07 -15.08 5.10
C VAL A 141 -3.72 -16.46 5.06
N CYS A 142 -3.05 -17.43 5.68
CA CYS A 142 -3.54 -18.79 5.82
C CYS A 142 -3.92 -19.04 7.29
N GLY A 143 -5.19 -19.31 7.57
CA GLY A 143 -5.68 -19.62 8.91
C GLY A 143 -6.91 -18.83 9.31
N GLY A 144 -7.47 -19.18 10.46
CA GLY A 144 -8.59 -18.44 11.05
C GLY A 144 -8.11 -17.11 11.60
N LEU A 145 -8.91 -16.05 11.39
CA LEU A 145 -8.74 -14.81 12.13
C LEU A 145 -8.91 -15.13 13.61
N ARG A 146 -8.00 -14.66 14.46
CA ARG A 146 -8.17 -14.78 15.92
C ARG A 146 -9.44 -14.02 16.30
N GLU A 147 -10.30 -14.70 17.04
CA GLU A 147 -11.36 -14.03 17.80
C GLU A 147 -10.68 -13.40 19.03
N GLU A 148 -10.57 -12.09 19.06
CA GLU A 148 -10.34 -11.32 20.26
C GLU A 148 -11.65 -10.75 20.77
#